data_eb3fef55abb6900c80e72532e530703e
#
_entry.id   eb3fef55abb6900c80e72532e530703e
#
_cell.length_a   1.000
_cell.length_b   1.000
_cell.length_c   1.000
_cell.angle_alpha   90.00
_cell.angle_beta   90.00
_cell.angle_gamma   90.00
#
_symmetry.space_group_name_H-M   'P 1'
#
loop_
_entity.id
_entity.type
_entity.pdbx_description
1 polymer ?
#
loop_
_entity_poly.entity_id
_entity_poly.type
_entity_poly.pdbx_seq_one_letter_code
_entity_poly.pdbx_strand_id
1 'polypeptide(L)'
;MSAYAILDLEVFDQEKLREYQNLAPEIIKKYGGKIVVRGGESIVQEGEWVPKRIVIVEFPSYEIAKDWSNSEEYQKAIELRKKGAKTNAIIVNGV
;
A
#
# COMPACT_ATOMS: atom_id res chain seq x y z
N MET A 1 15.42 -8.57 8.63
CA MET A 1 15.44 -7.82 7.37
C MET A 1 14.03 -7.33 7.08
N SER A 2 13.91 -6.04 6.81
CA SER A 2 12.62 -5.46 6.47
C SER A 2 12.17 -5.88 5.06
N ALA A 3 10.88 -5.86 4.85
CA ALA A 3 10.29 -5.99 3.54
C ALA A 3 9.34 -4.81 3.32
N TYR A 4 9.00 -4.55 2.08
CA TYR A 4 8.25 -3.35 1.73
C TYR A 4 7.08 -3.70 0.81
N ALA A 5 5.92 -3.14 1.12
CA ALA A 5 4.81 -3.12 0.20
C ALA A 5 4.82 -1.75 -0.49
N ILE A 6 4.84 -1.76 -1.81
CA ILE A 6 4.88 -0.53 -2.60
C ILE A 6 3.61 -0.48 -3.44
N LEU A 7 2.83 0.58 -3.25
CA LEU A 7 1.56 0.76 -3.94
C LEU A 7 1.60 2.06 -4.74
N ASP A 8 1.07 1.99 -5.96
CA ASP A 8 0.85 3.17 -6.79
C ASP A 8 -0.66 3.26 -7.02
N LEU A 9 -1.28 4.31 -6.46
CA LEU A 9 -2.72 4.48 -6.51
C LEU A 9 -3.12 5.58 -7.48
N GLU A 10 -3.97 5.23 -8.44
CA GLU A 10 -4.66 6.22 -9.25
C GLU A 10 -6.05 6.40 -8.67
N VAL A 11 -6.24 7.48 -7.93
CA VAL A 11 -7.50 7.75 -7.23
C VAL A 11 -8.50 8.37 -8.20
N PHE A 12 -9.66 7.74 -8.35
CA PHE A 12 -10.73 8.27 -9.19
C PHE A 12 -11.99 8.63 -8.40
N ASP A 13 -12.08 8.20 -7.14
CA ASP A 13 -13.18 8.56 -6.26
C ASP A 13 -12.65 8.60 -4.82
N GLN A 14 -12.24 9.78 -4.41
CA GLN A 14 -11.64 9.98 -3.08
C GLN A 14 -12.61 9.66 -1.96
N GLU A 15 -13.88 9.94 -2.15
CA GLU A 15 -14.87 9.69 -1.11
C GLU A 15 -15.04 8.21 -0.84
N LYS A 16 -15.10 7.40 -1.90
CA LYS A 16 -15.18 5.93 -1.75
C LYS A 16 -13.88 5.33 -1.22
N LEU A 17 -12.73 5.95 -1.56
CA LEU A 17 -11.45 5.48 -1.07
C LEU A 17 -11.28 5.72 0.43
N ARG A 18 -11.97 6.70 0.98
CA ARG A 18 -11.82 7.08 2.39
C ARG A 18 -12.05 5.92 3.35
N GLU A 19 -13.00 5.05 3.04
CA GLU A 19 -13.29 3.89 3.90
C GLU A 19 -12.07 2.97 4.00
N TYR A 20 -11.39 2.74 2.89
CA TYR A 20 -10.13 2.00 2.88
C TYR A 20 -9.06 2.73 3.70
N GLN A 21 -8.93 4.04 3.50
CA GLN A 21 -7.93 4.85 4.20
C GLN A 21 -8.13 4.87 5.71
N ASN A 22 -9.37 4.72 6.17
CA ASN A 22 -9.66 4.66 7.59
C ASN A 22 -9.38 3.28 8.18
N LEU A 23 -9.48 2.23 7.38
CA LEU A 23 -9.35 0.85 7.84
C LEU A 23 -7.92 0.31 7.73
N ALA A 24 -7.25 0.60 6.62
CA ALA A 24 -5.98 -0.02 6.30
C ALA A 24 -4.86 0.24 7.32
N PRO A 25 -4.69 1.45 7.88
CA PRO A 25 -3.60 1.69 8.83
C PRO A 25 -3.64 0.79 10.06
N GLU A 26 -4.80 0.48 10.58
CA GLU A 26 -4.92 -0.41 11.75
C GLU A 26 -4.55 -1.85 11.41
N ILE A 27 -4.93 -2.31 10.23
CA ILE A 27 -4.57 -3.65 9.78
C ILE A 27 -3.05 -3.75 9.59
N ILE A 28 -2.45 -2.73 8.98
CA ILE A 28 -1.00 -2.65 8.80
C ILE A 28 -0.30 -2.72 10.14
N LYS A 29 -0.75 -1.91 11.10
CA LYS A 29 -0.16 -1.87 12.43
C LYS A 29 -0.24 -3.21 13.14
N LYS A 30 -1.33 -3.93 12.98
CA LYS A 30 -1.53 -5.25 13.58
C LYS A 30 -0.45 -6.23 13.14
N TYR A 31 0.07 -6.11 11.93
CA TYR A 31 1.13 -6.95 11.41
C TYR A 31 2.52 -6.32 11.60
N GLY A 32 2.63 -5.32 12.45
CA GLY A 32 3.91 -4.67 12.72
C GLY A 32 4.39 -3.76 11.61
N GLY A 33 3.52 -3.42 10.67
CA GLY A 33 3.87 -2.55 9.56
C GLY A 33 3.89 -1.08 9.94
N LYS A 34 4.65 -0.32 9.16
CA LYS A 34 4.79 1.11 9.35
C LYS A 34 4.73 1.78 7.98
N ILE A 35 3.83 2.75 7.83
CA ILE A 35 3.75 3.53 6.60
C ILE A 35 4.92 4.51 6.59
N VAL A 36 5.83 4.35 5.65
CA VAL A 36 7.03 5.19 5.55
C VAL A 36 6.97 6.21 4.41
N VAL A 37 6.10 5.99 3.42
CA VAL A 37 5.80 6.96 2.36
C VAL A 37 4.29 6.97 2.17
N ARG A 38 3.71 8.16 2.18
CA ARG A 38 2.27 8.32 2.03
C ARG A 38 1.99 9.45 1.04
N GLY A 39 2.12 9.14 -0.27
CA GLY A 39 1.81 10.10 -1.33
C GLY A 39 2.67 11.34 -1.32
N GLY A 40 3.93 11.21 -0.93
CA GLY A 40 4.86 12.33 -0.91
C GLY A 40 5.22 12.82 -2.31
N GLU A 41 5.83 13.99 -2.35
CA GLU A 41 6.31 14.56 -3.60
C GLU A 41 7.35 13.65 -4.23
N SER A 42 7.27 13.47 -5.54
CA SER A 42 8.19 12.60 -6.26
C SER A 42 8.57 13.20 -7.61
N ILE A 43 9.72 12.79 -8.13
CA ILE A 43 10.15 13.18 -9.46
C ILE A 43 10.49 11.91 -10.25
N VAL A 44 10.20 11.92 -11.53
CA VAL A 44 10.62 10.85 -12.42
C VAL A 44 12.05 11.12 -12.82
N GLN A 45 12.95 10.26 -12.39
CA GLN A 45 14.37 10.39 -12.71
C GLN A 45 14.69 9.79 -14.07
N GLU A 46 14.02 8.70 -14.41
CA GLU A 46 14.31 7.97 -15.63
C GLU A 46 13.11 7.10 -16.01
N GLY A 47 12.87 6.98 -17.30
CA GLY A 47 11.86 6.08 -17.82
C GLY A 47 10.49 6.73 -18.03
N GLU A 48 9.55 5.92 -18.48
CA GLU A 48 8.22 6.40 -18.87
C GLU A 48 7.17 6.28 -17.77
N TRP A 49 7.47 5.53 -16.72
CA TRP A 49 6.53 5.35 -15.61
C TRP A 49 6.41 6.64 -14.80
N VAL A 50 5.21 7.19 -14.79
CA VAL A 50 4.88 8.36 -13.99
C VAL A 50 3.91 7.89 -12.89
N PRO A 51 4.40 7.64 -11.67
CA PRO A 51 3.53 7.19 -10.59
C PRO A 51 2.50 8.26 -10.25
N LYS A 52 1.32 7.82 -9.84
CA LYS A 52 0.24 8.72 -9.43
C LYS A 52 0.37 9.09 -7.96
N ARG A 53 0.34 8.08 -7.10
CA ARG A 53 0.48 8.30 -5.66
C ARG A 53 1.16 7.09 -5.05
N ILE A 54 2.36 7.27 -4.57
CA ILE A 54 3.14 6.18 -3.98
C ILE A 54 2.87 6.08 -2.49
N VAL A 55 2.58 4.87 -2.04
CA VAL A 55 2.51 4.53 -0.62
C VAL A 55 3.48 3.38 -0.40
N ILE A 56 4.33 3.49 0.60
CA ILE A 56 5.27 2.42 0.95
C ILE A 56 5.07 2.07 2.41
N VAL A 57 4.93 0.78 2.67
CA VAL A 57 4.78 0.25 4.01
C VAL A 57 5.94 -0.68 4.30
N GLU A 58 6.61 -0.46 5.42
CA GLU A 58 7.69 -1.31 5.88
C GLU A 58 7.15 -2.35 6.85
N PHE A 59 7.49 -3.61 6.65
CA PHE A 59 7.15 -4.71 7.55
C PHE A 59 8.41 -5.35 8.13
N PRO A 60 8.31 -6.00 9.29
CA PRO A 60 9.48 -6.62 9.93
C PRO A 60 10.14 -7.70 9.08
N SER A 61 9.39 -8.39 8.23
CA SER A 61 9.93 -9.44 7.38
C SER A 61 9.06 -9.64 6.15
N TYR A 62 9.64 -10.31 5.17
CA TYR A 62 8.92 -10.65 3.94
C TYR A 62 7.73 -11.57 4.24
N GLU A 63 7.92 -12.55 5.13
CA GLU A 63 6.83 -13.48 5.49
C GLU A 63 5.67 -12.75 6.14
N ILE A 64 5.95 -11.81 7.04
CA ILE A 64 4.90 -11.02 7.70
C ILE A 64 4.17 -10.14 6.68
N ALA A 65 4.91 -9.54 5.75
CA ALA A 65 4.29 -8.72 4.70
C ALA A 65 3.33 -9.57 3.84
N LYS A 66 3.73 -10.79 3.51
CA LYS A 66 2.86 -11.71 2.77
C LYS A 66 1.63 -12.10 3.58
N ASP A 67 1.82 -12.38 4.87
CA ASP A 67 0.71 -12.72 5.76
C ASP A 67 -0.31 -11.58 5.83
N TRP A 68 0.17 -10.34 5.97
CA TRP A 68 -0.68 -9.17 5.93
C TRP A 68 -1.47 -9.10 4.62
N SER A 69 -0.77 -9.21 3.50
CA SER A 69 -1.37 -9.11 2.17
C SER A 69 -2.44 -10.18 1.95
N ASN A 70 -2.21 -11.39 2.45
CA ASN A 70 -3.13 -12.51 2.27
C ASN A 70 -4.18 -12.62 3.37
N SER A 71 -4.14 -11.75 4.38
CA SER A 71 -5.11 -11.82 5.47
C SER A 71 -6.52 -11.52 4.97
N GLU A 72 -7.50 -12.17 5.61
CA GLU A 72 -8.89 -11.95 5.25
C GLU A 72 -9.30 -10.49 5.43
N GLU A 73 -8.86 -9.86 6.51
CA GLU A 73 -9.20 -8.47 6.78
C GLU A 73 -8.61 -7.52 5.75
N TYR A 74 -7.37 -7.76 5.29
CA TYR A 74 -6.80 -6.89 4.26
C TYR A 74 -7.42 -7.15 2.88
N GLN A 75 -7.77 -8.38 2.58
CA GLN A 75 -8.47 -8.69 1.34
C GLN A 75 -9.81 -7.96 1.25
N LYS A 76 -10.51 -7.85 2.38
CA LYS A 76 -11.75 -7.05 2.44
C LYS A 76 -11.46 -5.56 2.23
N ALA A 77 -10.36 -5.07 2.80
CA ALA A 77 -9.95 -3.69 2.62
C ALA A 77 -9.64 -3.39 1.15
N ILE A 78 -8.99 -4.33 0.45
CA ILE A 78 -8.71 -4.19 -0.98
C ILE A 78 -9.99 -3.97 -1.80
N GLU A 79 -11.08 -4.68 -1.46
CA GLU A 79 -12.35 -4.50 -2.15
C GLU A 79 -12.90 -3.08 -1.97
N LEU A 80 -12.70 -2.49 -0.79
CA LEU A 80 -13.05 -1.09 -0.56
C LEU A 80 -12.16 -0.15 -1.37
N ARG A 81 -10.86 -0.43 -1.42
CA ARG A 81 -9.91 0.39 -2.19
C ARG A 81 -10.28 0.43 -3.67
N LYS A 82 -10.69 -0.70 -4.23
CA LYS A 82 -11.04 -0.80 -5.65
C LYS A 82 -12.20 0.10 -6.04
N LYS A 83 -13.03 0.48 -5.08
CA LYS A 83 -14.16 1.38 -5.34
C LYS A 83 -13.71 2.83 -5.60
N GLY A 84 -12.50 3.18 -5.19
CA GLY A 84 -12.03 4.55 -5.30
C GLY A 84 -10.67 4.72 -5.95
N ALA A 85 -9.96 3.63 -6.22
CA ALA A 85 -8.62 3.71 -6.80
C ALA A 85 -8.29 2.49 -7.63
N LYS A 86 -7.52 2.72 -8.68
CA LYS A 86 -6.88 1.68 -9.46
C LYS A 86 -5.45 1.59 -8.93
N THR A 87 -5.03 0.39 -8.54
CA THR A 87 -3.77 0.22 -7.81
C THR A 87 -2.87 -0.81 -8.45
N ASN A 88 -1.59 -0.48 -8.54
CA ASN A 88 -0.53 -1.46 -8.78
C ASN A 88 0.22 -1.62 -7.47
N ALA A 89 0.46 -2.85 -7.05
CA ALA A 89 1.10 -3.11 -5.77
C ALA A 89 2.05 -4.29 -5.86
N ILE A 90 3.18 -4.17 -5.20
CA ILE A 90 4.14 -5.27 -5.06
C ILE A 90 4.60 -5.36 -3.62
N ILE A 91 5.14 -6.52 -3.27
CA ILE A 91 5.87 -6.71 -2.03
C ILE A 91 7.28 -7.13 -2.43
N VAL A 92 8.28 -6.45 -1.88
CA VAL A 92 9.68 -6.74 -2.19
C VAL A 92 10.46 -6.92 -0.90
N ASN A 93 11.33 -7.93 -0.89
CA ASN A 93 12.18 -8.19 0.27
C ASN A 93 13.31 -7.17 0.31
N GLY A 94 13.63 -6.68 1.51
CA GLY A 94 14.75 -5.77 1.69
C GLY A 94 16.08 -6.50 1.79
N VAL A 95 17.14 -5.75 1.89
CA VAL A 95 18.49 -6.29 2.07
C VAL A 95 18.83 -6.48 3.53
#